data_a819410e39be2b5b96714fcdbb6201f8
#
_entry.id   a819410e39be2b5b96714fcdbb6201f8
#
_cell.length_a   1.000
_cell.length_b   1.000
_cell.length_c   1.000
_cell.angle_alpha   90.00
_cell.angle_beta   90.00
_cell.angle_gamma   90.00
#
_symmetry.space_group_name_H-M   'P 1'
#
loop_
_entity.id
_entity.type
_entity.pdbx_description
1 polymer ?
#
loop_
_entity_poly.entity_id
_entity_poly.type
_entity_poly.pdbx_seq_one_letter_code
_entity_poly.pdbx_strand_id
1 'polypeptide(L)'
;MQSLSLADAVARFGSDLPLPGRGATLQRWRVLADVAAQDLSLIKLFEGHADAVAILAELGGPPPSPGSLWGTWCAEPPSARLLFDARSGESAVHLTGTKAWCSGAAQVTHAVVSGWNPNGEPCVAAVALKDPSVQIADRGWHAVGMADTRSVDVRFEQTPATQLGGSDAYV
;
A
#
# COMPACT_ATOMS: atom_id res chain seq x y z
N MET A 1 4.58 25.98 -12.25
CA MET A 1 5.46 24.94 -11.66
C MET A 1 4.69 23.63 -11.82
N GLN A 2 5.24 22.64 -12.51
CA GLN A 2 4.59 21.32 -12.56
C GLN A 2 4.63 20.70 -11.16
N SER A 3 3.51 20.16 -10.70
CA SER A 3 3.47 19.39 -9.45
C SER A 3 4.32 18.13 -9.60
N LEU A 4 5.10 17.80 -8.58
CA LEU A 4 5.93 16.59 -8.53
C LEU A 4 4.99 15.35 -8.53
N SER A 5 5.25 14.38 -9.38
CA SER A 5 4.49 13.12 -9.37
C SER A 5 5.00 12.18 -8.26
N LEU A 6 4.21 11.14 -7.93
CA LEU A 6 4.67 10.08 -7.02
C LEU A 6 5.94 9.40 -7.53
N ALA A 7 6.03 9.13 -8.83
CA ALA A 7 7.21 8.52 -9.44
C ALA A 7 8.46 9.39 -9.28
N ASP A 8 8.32 10.71 -9.50
CA ASP A 8 9.42 11.66 -9.31
C ASP A 8 9.84 11.76 -7.83
N ALA A 9 8.87 11.77 -6.91
CA ALA A 9 9.14 11.79 -5.48
C ALA A 9 9.88 10.52 -5.03
N VAL A 10 9.45 9.34 -5.49
CA VAL A 10 10.12 8.07 -5.19
C VAL A 10 11.52 8.03 -5.78
N ALA A 11 11.71 8.47 -7.02
CA ALA A 11 13.03 8.54 -7.65
C ALA A 11 13.99 9.49 -6.91
N ARG A 12 13.47 10.62 -6.40
CA ARG A 12 14.27 11.64 -5.75
C ARG A 12 14.57 11.36 -4.28
N PHE A 13 13.63 10.79 -3.54
CA PHE A 13 13.67 10.69 -2.08
C PHE A 13 13.59 9.23 -1.57
N GLY A 14 13.17 8.28 -2.40
CA GLY A 14 12.83 6.93 -1.96
C GLY A 14 14.04 6.03 -1.71
N SER A 15 15.11 6.15 -2.49
CA SER A 15 16.27 5.27 -2.42
C SER A 15 17.03 5.32 -1.10
N ASP A 16 17.03 6.50 -0.45
CA ASP A 16 17.80 6.76 0.77
C ASP A 16 16.93 6.92 2.02
N LEU A 17 15.63 6.59 1.93
CA LEU A 17 14.72 6.71 3.05
C LEU A 17 14.99 5.64 4.12
N PRO A 18 15.47 6.02 5.32
CA PRO A 18 15.76 5.05 6.36
C PRO A 18 14.53 4.24 6.76
N LEU A 19 14.70 2.95 7.00
CA LEU A 19 13.61 2.11 7.52
C LEU A 19 13.25 2.51 8.97
N PRO A 20 11.96 2.39 9.37
CA PRO A 20 11.54 2.60 10.75
C PRO A 20 12.33 1.74 11.74
N GLY A 21 12.57 2.24 12.95
CA GLY A 21 13.25 1.48 14.01
C GLY A 21 14.75 1.23 13.81
N ARG A 22 15.37 1.70 12.71
CA ARG A 22 16.80 1.48 12.40
C ARG A 22 17.74 2.62 12.89
N GLY A 23 17.29 3.43 13.83
CA GLY A 23 18.12 4.47 14.48
C GLY A 23 18.18 5.82 13.74
N ALA A 24 17.61 5.95 12.56
CA ALA A 24 17.62 7.16 11.76
C ALA A 24 16.25 7.84 11.62
N THR A 25 15.42 7.78 12.65
CA THR A 25 14.03 8.26 12.66
C THR A 25 13.93 9.74 12.25
N LEU A 26 14.80 10.60 12.78
CA LEU A 26 14.78 12.03 12.45
C LEU A 26 15.12 12.27 10.98
N GLN A 27 16.00 11.50 10.37
CA GLN A 27 16.31 11.59 8.94
C GLN A 27 15.09 11.18 8.11
N ARG A 28 14.41 10.08 8.45
CA ARG A 28 13.17 9.67 7.81
C ARG A 28 12.12 10.78 7.88
N TRP A 29 11.90 11.35 9.05
CA TRP A 29 10.92 12.43 9.23
C TRP A 29 11.25 13.70 8.44
N ARG A 30 12.53 14.06 8.32
CA ARG A 30 12.95 15.20 7.47
C ARG A 30 12.59 14.96 6.01
N VAL A 31 12.87 13.78 5.47
CA VAL A 31 12.49 13.44 4.10
C VAL A 31 10.98 13.51 3.90
N LEU A 32 10.19 12.93 4.81
CA LEU A 32 8.72 13.02 4.74
C LEU A 32 8.22 14.46 4.81
N ALA A 33 8.83 15.30 5.67
CA ALA A 33 8.48 16.72 5.79
C ALA A 33 8.85 17.50 4.51
N ASP A 34 9.98 17.20 3.87
CA ASP A 34 10.40 17.83 2.61
C ASP A 34 9.42 17.51 1.47
N VAL A 35 8.91 16.29 1.40
CA VAL A 35 7.87 15.93 0.44
C VAL A 35 6.54 16.61 0.79
N ALA A 36 6.15 16.64 2.07
CA ALA A 36 4.94 17.30 2.54
C ALA A 36 4.92 18.81 2.25
N ALA A 37 6.08 19.46 2.32
CA ALA A 37 6.23 20.86 1.97
C ALA A 37 6.01 21.17 0.48
N GLN A 38 6.07 20.15 -0.39
CA GLN A 38 5.75 20.31 -1.81
C GLN A 38 4.23 20.21 -2.04
N ASP A 39 3.60 19.16 -1.49
CA ASP A 39 2.16 18.92 -1.65
C ASP A 39 1.66 17.88 -0.63
N LEU A 40 0.51 18.16 0.01
CA LEU A 40 -0.08 17.27 1.03
C LEU A 40 -0.72 16.02 0.46
N SER A 41 -1.21 16.04 -0.76
CA SER A 41 -1.69 14.82 -1.43
C SER A 41 -0.52 13.92 -1.81
N LEU A 42 0.56 14.53 -2.31
CA LEU A 42 1.77 13.80 -2.68
C LEU A 42 2.40 13.08 -1.49
N ILE A 43 2.53 13.75 -0.34
CA ILE A 43 3.11 13.08 0.83
C ILE A 43 2.26 11.87 1.27
N LYS A 44 0.92 11.94 1.18
CA LYS A 44 0.07 10.80 1.51
C LYS A 44 0.35 9.59 0.60
N LEU A 45 0.63 9.82 -0.68
CA LEU A 45 1.00 8.76 -1.61
C LEU A 45 2.42 8.26 -1.38
N PHE A 46 3.36 9.17 -1.15
CA PHE A 46 4.77 8.84 -0.89
C PHE A 46 4.93 8.10 0.45
N GLU A 47 4.21 8.50 1.48
CA GLU A 47 4.17 7.80 2.78
C GLU A 47 3.66 6.36 2.59
N GLY A 48 2.56 6.16 1.85
CA GLY A 48 2.05 4.83 1.53
C GLY A 48 3.07 3.95 0.80
N HIS A 49 3.88 4.52 -0.12
CA HIS A 49 4.98 3.80 -0.75
C HIS A 49 6.08 3.45 0.25
N ALA A 50 6.50 4.40 1.06
CA ALA A 50 7.56 4.25 2.04
C ALA A 50 7.21 3.21 3.12
N ASP A 51 5.95 3.13 3.51
CA ASP A 51 5.47 2.16 4.49
C ASP A 51 5.35 0.76 3.88
N ALA A 52 4.88 0.63 2.64
CA ALA A 52 4.88 -0.65 1.94
C ALA A 52 6.29 -1.24 1.85
N VAL A 53 7.29 -0.43 1.47
CA VAL A 53 8.70 -0.85 1.40
C VAL A 53 9.22 -1.29 2.78
N ALA A 54 8.86 -0.56 3.84
CA ALA A 54 9.25 -0.89 5.21
C ALA A 54 8.62 -2.21 5.68
N ILE A 55 7.32 -2.42 5.42
CA ILE A 55 6.59 -3.65 5.77
C ILE A 55 7.18 -4.85 5.02
N LEU A 56 7.46 -4.71 3.72
CA LEU A 56 8.12 -5.77 2.94
C LEU A 56 9.47 -6.15 3.54
N ALA A 57 10.29 -5.16 3.90
CA ALA A 57 11.61 -5.40 4.50
C ALA A 57 11.52 -6.04 5.90
N GLU A 58 10.53 -5.67 6.70
CA GLU A 58 10.33 -6.18 8.06
C GLU A 58 9.79 -7.62 8.07
N LEU A 59 8.82 -7.90 7.20
CA LEU A 59 8.14 -9.19 7.14
C LEU A 59 8.77 -10.19 6.15
N GLY A 60 9.94 -9.88 5.58
CA GLY A 60 10.65 -10.77 4.66
C GLY A 60 9.94 -10.96 3.32
N GLY A 61 9.17 -9.97 2.90
CA GLY A 61 8.50 -9.96 1.60
C GLY A 61 9.48 -9.79 0.43
N PRO A 62 8.99 -9.92 -0.82
CA PRO A 62 9.82 -9.72 -2.00
C PRO A 62 10.32 -8.27 -2.06
N PRO A 63 11.59 -8.04 -2.39
CA PRO A 63 12.11 -6.68 -2.54
C PRO A 63 11.39 -5.96 -3.68
N PRO A 64 11.07 -4.66 -3.53
CA PRO A 64 10.44 -3.89 -4.59
C PRO A 64 11.28 -3.92 -5.88
N SER A 65 10.63 -4.20 -7.00
CA SER A 65 11.28 -4.14 -8.32
C SER A 65 11.63 -2.69 -8.69
N PRO A 66 12.71 -2.45 -9.43
CA PRO A 66 13.05 -1.10 -9.90
C PRO A 66 11.88 -0.43 -10.62
N GLY A 67 11.56 0.80 -10.20
CA GLY A 67 10.45 1.57 -10.76
C GLY A 67 9.05 1.16 -10.31
N SER A 68 8.91 0.15 -9.41
CA SER A 68 7.62 -0.16 -8.82
C SER A 68 7.17 0.93 -7.84
N LEU A 69 5.89 1.28 -7.93
CA LEU A 69 5.24 2.21 -7.00
C LEU A 69 4.26 1.41 -6.14
N TRP A 70 4.28 1.65 -4.85
CA TRP A 70 3.53 0.88 -3.87
C TRP A 70 2.50 1.73 -3.13
N GLY A 71 1.38 1.13 -2.77
CA GLY A 71 0.44 1.69 -1.80
C GLY A 71 0.42 0.85 -0.52
N THR A 72 -0.01 1.45 0.60
CA THR A 72 -0.32 0.74 1.84
C THR A 72 -1.77 1.01 2.19
N TRP A 73 -2.61 -0.03 2.11
CA TRP A 73 -4.05 0.07 2.29
C TRP A 73 -4.51 -0.88 3.39
N CYS A 74 -4.42 -0.41 4.63
CA CYS A 74 -4.76 -1.19 5.81
C CYS A 74 -6.03 -0.68 6.53
N ALA A 75 -6.74 0.31 5.98
CA ALA A 75 -8.03 0.73 6.51
C ALA A 75 -9.11 -0.33 6.24
N GLU A 76 -9.95 -0.61 7.24
CA GLU A 76 -10.98 -1.66 7.18
C GLU A 76 -12.30 -1.18 7.78
N PRO A 77 -13.09 -0.37 7.04
CA PRO A 77 -14.44 -0.09 7.47
C PRO A 77 -15.29 -1.39 7.45
N PRO A 78 -16.29 -1.52 8.32
CA PRO A 78 -17.08 -2.76 8.45
C PRO A 78 -17.74 -3.24 7.14
N SER A 79 -17.96 -2.33 6.20
CA SER A 79 -18.59 -2.58 4.90
C SER A 79 -17.62 -3.01 3.79
N ALA A 80 -16.30 -2.93 4.02
CA ALA A 80 -15.30 -3.23 2.99
C ALA A 80 -14.15 -4.03 3.61
N ARG A 81 -14.19 -5.35 3.40
CA ARG A 81 -13.19 -6.30 3.91
C ARG A 81 -12.62 -7.14 2.78
N LEU A 82 -11.33 -7.45 2.88
CA LEU A 82 -10.68 -8.49 2.08
C LEU A 82 -10.65 -9.81 2.83
N LEU A 83 -10.96 -10.88 2.11
CA LEU A 83 -10.77 -12.24 2.56
C LEU A 83 -9.56 -12.85 1.85
N PHE A 84 -8.72 -13.51 2.62
CA PHE A 84 -7.54 -14.22 2.14
C PHE A 84 -7.87 -15.71 2.10
N ASP A 85 -7.91 -16.28 0.91
CA ASP A 85 -8.00 -17.72 0.74
C ASP A 85 -6.57 -18.28 0.68
N ALA A 86 -6.07 -18.69 1.84
CA ALA A 86 -4.74 -19.28 2.01
C ALA A 86 -4.86 -20.79 2.15
N ARG A 87 -4.10 -21.54 1.36
CA ARG A 87 -3.84 -22.95 1.68
C ARG A 87 -2.83 -23.00 2.82
N SER A 88 -3.11 -23.83 3.81
CA SER A 88 -2.29 -23.96 5.01
C SER A 88 -0.81 -24.20 4.66
N GLY A 89 0.07 -23.30 5.13
CA GLY A 89 1.53 -23.39 4.95
C GLY A 89 2.11 -22.77 3.68
N GLU A 90 1.29 -22.17 2.82
CA GLU A 90 1.73 -21.46 1.64
C GLU A 90 1.67 -19.93 1.85
N SER A 91 2.66 -19.20 1.36
CA SER A 91 2.60 -17.72 1.29
C SER A 91 1.75 -17.23 0.12
N ALA A 92 1.48 -18.08 -0.87
CA ALA A 92 0.58 -17.78 -1.98
C ALA A 92 -0.87 -17.79 -1.50
N VAL A 93 -1.58 -16.67 -1.70
CA VAL A 93 -2.97 -16.49 -1.30
C VAL A 93 -3.77 -15.88 -2.43
N HIS A 94 -5.11 -16.01 -2.37
CA HIS A 94 -6.00 -15.28 -3.26
C HIS A 94 -6.83 -14.29 -2.44
N LEU A 95 -6.94 -13.08 -2.96
CA LEU A 95 -7.70 -12.00 -2.33
C LEU A 95 -9.08 -11.91 -2.96
N THR A 96 -10.11 -11.82 -2.13
CA THR A 96 -11.49 -11.58 -2.58
C THR A 96 -12.16 -10.53 -1.70
N GLY A 97 -12.83 -9.55 -2.32
CA GLY A 97 -13.56 -8.50 -1.62
C GLY A 97 -13.19 -7.10 -2.08
N THR A 98 -13.53 -6.11 -1.27
CA THR A 98 -13.28 -4.69 -1.58
C THR A 98 -12.41 -4.08 -0.49
N LYS A 99 -11.42 -3.30 -0.91
CA LYS A 99 -10.62 -2.45 -0.03
C LYS A 99 -11.02 -1.01 -0.25
N ALA A 100 -11.45 -0.34 0.82
CA ALA A 100 -11.86 1.06 0.74
C ALA A 100 -10.67 2.00 0.94
N TRP A 101 -10.83 3.22 0.43
CA TRP A 101 -9.90 4.34 0.63
C TRP A 101 -8.46 4.06 0.17
N CYS A 102 -8.34 3.42 -0.98
CA CYS A 102 -7.06 3.06 -1.58
C CYS A 102 -6.41 4.30 -2.23
N SER A 103 -5.66 5.07 -1.43
CA SER A 103 -4.98 6.28 -1.91
C SER A 103 -4.03 5.95 -3.05
N GLY A 104 -4.13 6.70 -4.14
CA GLY A 104 -3.27 6.57 -5.31
C GLY A 104 -3.44 5.30 -6.12
N ALA A 105 -4.56 4.58 -5.99
CA ALA A 105 -4.76 3.26 -6.64
C ALA A 105 -4.46 3.27 -8.15
N ALA A 106 -4.80 4.34 -8.86
CA ALA A 106 -4.50 4.48 -10.29
C ALA A 106 -3.03 4.85 -10.61
N GLN A 107 -2.22 5.18 -9.59
CA GLN A 107 -0.84 5.64 -9.75
C GLN A 107 0.18 4.59 -9.31
N VAL A 108 -0.21 3.64 -8.45
CA VAL A 108 0.69 2.61 -7.93
C VAL A 108 0.59 1.32 -8.74
N THR A 109 1.65 0.54 -8.74
CA THR A 109 1.74 -0.74 -9.46
C THR A 109 1.46 -1.93 -8.58
N HIS A 110 1.69 -1.78 -7.27
CA HIS A 110 1.52 -2.79 -6.24
C HIS A 110 0.93 -2.17 -4.98
N ALA A 111 0.41 -3.00 -4.10
CA ALA A 111 0.00 -2.58 -2.77
C ALA A 111 0.31 -3.62 -1.70
N VAL A 112 0.55 -3.14 -0.48
CA VAL A 112 0.42 -3.93 0.74
C VAL A 112 -1.00 -3.69 1.26
N VAL A 113 -1.74 -4.78 1.47
CA VAL A 113 -3.14 -4.74 1.90
C VAL A 113 -3.36 -5.60 3.14
N SER A 114 -4.19 -5.13 4.07
CA SER A 114 -4.69 -5.97 5.17
C SER A 114 -5.99 -6.66 4.79
N GLY A 115 -6.28 -7.76 5.46
CA GLY A 115 -7.51 -8.53 5.31
C GLY A 115 -7.60 -9.64 6.36
N TRP A 116 -8.45 -10.62 6.13
CA TRP A 116 -8.78 -11.65 7.10
C TRP A 116 -8.67 -13.05 6.49
N ASN A 117 -8.05 -13.97 7.19
CA ASN A 117 -8.03 -15.37 6.80
C ASN A 117 -9.36 -16.07 7.16
N PRO A 118 -9.59 -17.34 6.73
CA PRO A 118 -10.81 -18.08 7.05
C PRO A 118 -11.03 -18.32 8.54
N ASN A 119 -10.00 -18.23 9.37
CA ASN A 119 -10.09 -18.37 10.82
C ASN A 119 -10.51 -17.05 11.51
N GLY A 120 -10.68 -15.96 10.75
CA GLY A 120 -10.97 -14.65 11.31
C GLY A 120 -9.76 -13.94 11.93
N GLU A 121 -8.54 -14.31 11.54
CA GLU A 121 -7.31 -13.68 11.98
C GLU A 121 -6.87 -12.61 10.96
N PRO A 122 -6.34 -11.46 11.43
CA PRO A 122 -5.86 -10.42 10.53
C PRO A 122 -4.59 -10.87 9.80
N CYS A 123 -4.49 -10.52 8.53
CA CYS A 123 -3.36 -10.85 7.67
C CYS A 123 -2.96 -9.66 6.81
N VAL A 124 -1.72 -9.69 6.30
CA VAL A 124 -1.19 -8.70 5.36
C VAL A 124 -0.66 -9.42 4.13
N ALA A 125 -0.87 -8.85 2.95
CA ALA A 125 -0.33 -9.40 1.70
C ALA A 125 0.19 -8.30 0.76
N ALA A 126 1.16 -8.69 -0.07
CA ALA A 126 1.62 -7.92 -1.22
C ALA A 126 0.87 -8.38 -2.47
N VAL A 127 0.32 -7.44 -3.23
CA VAL A 127 -0.47 -7.70 -4.44
C VAL A 127 -0.06 -6.80 -5.60
N ALA A 128 0.00 -7.35 -6.82
CA ALA A 128 0.20 -6.60 -8.06
C ALA A 128 -1.15 -6.10 -8.59
N LEU A 129 -1.24 -4.81 -8.93
CA LEU A 129 -2.51 -4.19 -9.34
C LEU A 129 -2.79 -4.27 -10.83
N LYS A 130 -1.82 -4.73 -11.64
CA LYS A 130 -2.03 -4.96 -13.07
C LYS A 130 -2.73 -6.27 -13.40
N ASP A 131 -3.00 -7.10 -12.39
CA ASP A 131 -3.73 -8.35 -12.59
C ASP A 131 -5.17 -8.04 -13.06
N PRO A 132 -5.71 -8.75 -14.07
CA PRO A 132 -7.05 -8.51 -14.62
C PRO A 132 -8.18 -8.75 -13.61
N SER A 133 -7.92 -9.45 -12.51
CA SER A 133 -8.86 -9.67 -11.41
C SER A 133 -8.96 -8.47 -10.44
N VAL A 134 -8.17 -7.41 -10.66
CA VAL A 134 -8.21 -6.18 -9.87
C VAL A 134 -9.02 -5.11 -10.60
N GLN A 135 -10.02 -4.56 -9.92
CA GLN A 135 -10.86 -3.49 -10.44
C GLN A 135 -10.71 -2.24 -9.57
N ILE A 136 -10.15 -1.18 -10.13
CA ILE A 136 -9.97 0.11 -9.46
C ILE A 136 -11.17 0.98 -9.83
N ALA A 137 -11.90 1.50 -8.83
CA ALA A 137 -13.00 2.42 -9.07
C ALA A 137 -12.47 3.76 -9.66
N ASP A 138 -13.20 4.30 -10.63
CA ASP A 138 -12.86 5.59 -11.27
C ASP A 138 -13.43 6.81 -10.50
N ARG A 139 -14.34 6.58 -9.55
CA ARG A 139 -15.08 7.56 -8.76
C ARG A 139 -15.20 7.13 -7.31
N GLY A 140 -15.66 8.07 -6.46
CA GLY A 140 -15.96 7.78 -5.05
C GLY A 140 -15.17 8.63 -4.06
N TRP A 141 -14.15 9.38 -4.52
CA TRP A 141 -13.42 10.32 -3.67
C TRP A 141 -13.92 11.75 -3.86
N HIS A 142 -14.53 12.32 -2.81
CA HIS A 142 -15.18 13.63 -2.82
C HIS A 142 -14.56 14.63 -1.83
N ALA A 143 -13.41 14.31 -1.26
CA ALA A 143 -12.72 15.19 -0.33
C ALA A 143 -12.20 16.45 -1.03
N VAL A 144 -12.41 17.61 -0.43
CA VAL A 144 -11.87 18.89 -0.90
C VAL A 144 -10.38 18.96 -0.57
N GLY A 145 -10.00 18.69 0.69
CA GLY A 145 -8.62 18.50 1.07
C GLY A 145 -8.09 17.17 0.56
N MET A 146 -6.84 17.13 0.09
CA MET A 146 -6.19 15.92 -0.42
C MET A 146 -6.94 15.27 -1.60
N ALA A 147 -7.58 16.09 -2.45
CA ALA A 147 -8.36 15.62 -3.60
C ALA A 147 -7.53 14.73 -4.55
N ASP A 148 -6.26 15.08 -4.75
CA ASP A 148 -5.36 14.39 -5.67
C ASP A 148 -4.89 13.01 -5.19
N THR A 149 -5.19 12.64 -3.94
CA THR A 149 -4.95 11.25 -3.48
C THR A 149 -5.85 10.25 -4.17
N ARG A 150 -7.04 10.68 -4.65
CA ARG A 150 -8.04 9.84 -5.32
C ARG A 150 -8.20 8.49 -4.60
N SER A 151 -8.51 8.55 -3.30
CA SER A 151 -8.60 7.40 -2.41
C SER A 151 -9.88 6.60 -2.66
N VAL A 152 -9.91 5.89 -3.78
CA VAL A 152 -11.07 5.13 -4.26
C VAL A 152 -11.10 3.71 -3.71
N ASP A 153 -12.18 2.98 -3.97
CA ASP A 153 -12.29 1.57 -3.66
C ASP A 153 -11.59 0.73 -4.72
N VAL A 154 -10.99 -0.39 -4.28
CA VAL A 154 -10.39 -1.41 -5.14
C VAL A 154 -11.02 -2.76 -4.83
N ARG A 155 -11.55 -3.42 -5.86
CA ARG A 155 -12.13 -4.75 -5.77
C ARG A 155 -11.15 -5.80 -6.28
N PHE A 156 -11.09 -6.92 -5.57
CA PHE A 156 -10.26 -8.08 -5.87
C PHE A 156 -11.18 -9.29 -6.06
N GLU A 157 -10.95 -10.07 -7.14
CA GLU A 157 -11.74 -11.26 -7.48
C GLU A 157 -10.82 -12.47 -7.64
N GLN A 158 -10.56 -13.19 -6.55
CA GLN A 158 -9.59 -14.30 -6.51
C GLN A 158 -8.20 -13.85 -7.01
N THR A 159 -7.80 -12.63 -6.64
CA THR A 159 -6.55 -12.02 -7.09
C THR A 159 -5.34 -12.69 -6.44
N PRO A 160 -4.37 -13.20 -7.22
CA PRO A 160 -3.14 -13.76 -6.66
C PRO A 160 -2.34 -12.72 -5.86
N ALA A 161 -1.89 -13.11 -4.68
CA ALA A 161 -1.08 -12.27 -3.80
C ALA A 161 -0.09 -13.11 -2.98
N THR A 162 0.86 -12.45 -2.33
CA THR A 162 1.80 -13.08 -1.42
C THR A 162 1.53 -12.59 0.00
N GLN A 163 1.14 -13.50 0.90
CA GLN A 163 0.98 -13.19 2.32
C GLN A 163 2.36 -12.84 2.93
N LEU A 164 2.37 -11.82 3.76
CA LEU A 164 3.55 -11.30 4.45
C LEU A 164 3.46 -11.67 5.94
N GLY A 165 4.48 -12.34 6.46
CA GLY A 165 4.49 -12.78 7.86
C GLY A 165 3.38 -13.75 8.23
N GLY A 166 3.18 -13.96 9.53
CA GLY A 166 2.08 -14.74 10.10
C GLY A 166 0.82 -13.91 10.36
N SER A 167 -0.19 -14.53 11.01
CA SER A 167 -1.41 -13.83 11.44
C SER A 167 -1.19 -12.80 12.54
N ASP A 168 -0.04 -12.81 13.17
CA ASP A 168 0.42 -11.85 14.20
C ASP A 168 1.18 -10.64 13.61
N ALA A 169 1.42 -10.63 12.30
CA ALA A 169 2.19 -9.58 11.63
C ALA A 169 1.43 -8.25 11.54
N TYR A 170 0.11 -8.27 11.74
CA TYR A 170 -0.75 -7.09 11.73
C TYR A 170 -1.46 -6.94 13.08
N VAL A 171 -0.76 -6.39 14.05
CA VAL A 171 -1.27 -6.09 15.41
C VAL A 171 -1.15 -4.60 15.71
#